data_287727463802459603397c6253117ab1
#
_entry.id   287727463802459603397c6253117ab1
#
_cell.length_a   1.000
_cell.length_b   1.000
_cell.length_c   1.000
_cell.angle_alpha   90.00
_cell.angle_beta   90.00
_cell.angle_gamma   90.00
#
_symmetry.space_group_name_H-M   'P 1'
#
loop_
_entity.id
_entity.type
_entity.pdbx_description
1 polymer ?
#
loop_
_entity_poly.entity_id
_entity_poly.type
_entity_poly.pdbx_seq_one_letter_code
_entity_poly.pdbx_strand_id
1 'polypeptide(L)'
;MKVLIIGSGGREHALAWQCAQFDEVVQVFVAPGNAGSALENKISNIQVDSEDIPALIKFVQSESIDITIVGPEAPLVMGIVDEFQDKGLSIFGPSKLASQLEGSKAFCKDFLARNNIPTAFYEVFTETLPAIEYVKKKGLPIVIKADGLAAGKGVIIANTLSEATHAINDMLDGNRFGEAGSRVVIEEFLRGEEASFIVMVDGNNILPMATSQDHKARDNGDKGPNTGGMGAYSPAPVVS
;
A
#
# COMPACT_ATOMS: atom_id res chain seq x y z
N MET A 1 8.02 24.93 -11.62
CA MET A 1 7.00 23.87 -11.68
C MET A 1 6.07 23.99 -10.48
N LYS A 2 4.78 23.68 -10.68
CA LYS A 2 3.80 23.45 -9.61
C LYS A 2 3.57 21.94 -9.49
N VAL A 3 3.61 21.41 -8.30
CA VAL A 3 3.46 19.97 -8.01
C VAL A 3 2.24 19.77 -7.13
N LEU A 4 1.44 18.75 -7.40
CA LEU A 4 0.40 18.26 -6.49
C LEU A 4 0.82 16.90 -5.90
N ILE A 5 0.78 16.77 -4.58
CA ILE A 5 0.94 15.49 -3.87
C ILE A 5 -0.43 15.10 -3.32
N ILE A 6 -0.89 13.89 -3.65
CA ILE A 6 -2.16 13.37 -3.14
C ILE A 6 -1.88 12.49 -1.92
N GLY A 7 -2.58 12.77 -0.82
CA GLY A 7 -2.51 12.05 0.44
C GLY A 7 -2.29 12.95 1.65
N SER A 8 -2.22 12.34 2.85
CA SER A 8 -2.16 13.07 4.13
C SER A 8 -1.17 12.50 5.14
N GLY A 9 -0.44 11.45 4.76
CA GLY A 9 0.49 10.76 5.65
C GLY A 9 1.88 11.40 5.73
N GLY A 10 2.75 10.81 6.54
CA GLY A 10 4.15 11.22 6.65
C GLY A 10 4.94 11.01 5.36
N ARG A 11 4.58 10.00 4.56
CA ARG A 11 5.17 9.75 3.24
C ARG A 11 4.89 10.91 2.29
N GLU A 12 3.65 11.36 2.19
CA GLU A 12 3.26 12.47 1.33
C GLU A 12 3.85 13.78 1.80
N HIS A 13 3.95 14.00 3.13
CA HIS A 13 4.64 15.16 3.68
C HIS A 13 6.13 15.15 3.29
N ALA A 14 6.84 14.03 3.43
CA ALA A 14 8.24 13.91 3.06
C ALA A 14 8.46 14.13 1.54
N LEU A 15 7.58 13.59 0.69
CA LEU A 15 7.62 13.83 -0.76
C LEU A 15 7.43 15.32 -1.08
N ALA A 16 6.44 15.98 -0.46
CA ALA A 16 6.18 17.39 -0.65
C ALA A 16 7.36 18.25 -0.20
N TRP A 17 7.91 17.96 0.99
CA TRP A 17 9.09 18.63 1.51
C TRP A 17 10.29 18.48 0.57
N GLN A 18 10.56 17.27 0.09
CA GLN A 18 11.64 17.01 -0.85
C GLN A 18 11.45 17.75 -2.19
N CYS A 19 10.26 17.76 -2.75
CA CYS A 19 9.95 18.52 -3.97
C CYS A 19 10.18 20.02 -3.77
N ALA A 20 9.83 20.56 -2.61
CA ALA A 20 9.97 21.98 -2.29
C ALA A 20 11.44 22.45 -2.17
N GLN A 21 12.41 21.53 -2.02
CA GLN A 21 13.84 21.88 -1.94
C GLN A 21 14.43 22.28 -3.31
N PHE A 22 13.77 21.95 -4.42
CA PHE A 22 14.29 22.27 -5.75
C PHE A 22 13.88 23.70 -6.17
N ASP A 23 14.81 24.41 -6.80
CA ASP A 23 14.58 25.81 -7.25
C ASP A 23 13.54 25.88 -8.38
N GLU A 24 13.46 24.83 -9.20
CA GLU A 24 12.49 24.72 -10.29
C GLU A 24 11.05 24.55 -9.79
N VAL A 25 10.86 24.12 -8.56
CA VAL A 25 9.56 23.97 -7.92
C VAL A 25 9.20 25.27 -7.20
N VAL A 26 8.22 25.97 -7.73
CA VAL A 26 7.75 27.26 -7.19
C VAL A 26 6.67 27.07 -6.13
N GLN A 27 5.88 25.97 -6.23
CA GLN A 27 4.78 25.67 -5.32
C GLN A 27 4.51 24.18 -5.29
N VAL A 28 4.25 23.63 -4.11
CA VAL A 28 3.74 22.27 -3.88
C VAL A 28 2.37 22.39 -3.22
N PHE A 29 1.38 21.68 -3.76
CA PHE A 29 0.08 21.49 -3.13
C PHE A 29 -0.01 20.08 -2.56
N VAL A 30 -0.73 19.90 -1.44
CA VAL A 30 -0.97 18.58 -0.83
C VAL A 30 -2.46 18.41 -0.59
N ALA A 31 -3.04 17.32 -1.06
CA ALA A 31 -4.48 17.03 -1.00
C ALA A 31 -4.78 15.73 -0.21
N PRO A 32 -5.40 15.78 0.96
CA PRO A 32 -5.74 16.97 1.75
C PRO A 32 -4.55 17.53 2.55
N GLY A 33 -3.42 16.83 2.65
CA GLY A 33 -2.29 17.18 3.48
C GLY A 33 -2.52 16.92 4.98
N ASN A 34 -1.63 17.45 5.80
CA ASN A 34 -1.69 17.35 7.25
C ASN A 34 -1.15 18.60 7.95
N ALA A 35 -1.18 18.65 9.28
CA ALA A 35 -0.72 19.80 10.04
C ALA A 35 0.79 20.08 9.84
N GLY A 36 1.62 19.06 9.61
CA GLY A 36 3.04 19.23 9.35
C GLY A 36 3.29 19.85 7.98
N SER A 37 2.69 19.33 6.92
CA SER A 37 2.84 19.87 5.56
C SER A 37 2.36 21.32 5.44
N ALA A 38 1.36 21.74 6.25
CA ALA A 38 0.87 23.10 6.27
C ALA A 38 1.87 24.14 6.81
N LEU A 39 2.93 23.69 7.48
CA LEU A 39 3.95 24.56 8.08
C LEU A 39 5.21 24.71 7.21
N GLU A 40 5.30 23.97 6.14
CA GLU A 40 6.47 23.95 5.27
C GLU A 40 6.48 25.09 4.25
N ASN A 41 7.66 25.60 3.96
CA ASN A 41 7.85 26.61 2.92
C ASN A 41 7.49 26.05 1.52
N LYS A 42 6.89 26.89 0.67
CA LYS A 42 6.41 26.52 -0.67
C LYS A 42 5.33 25.42 -0.69
N ILE A 43 4.79 24.99 0.48
CA ILE A 43 3.76 23.96 0.54
C ILE A 43 2.43 24.57 1.00
N SER A 44 1.34 24.16 0.36
CA SER A 44 -0.02 24.55 0.73
C SER A 44 -0.94 23.33 0.71
N ASN A 45 -1.64 23.10 1.81
CA ASN A 45 -2.67 22.07 1.83
C ASN A 45 -3.94 22.58 1.13
N ILE A 46 -4.61 21.70 0.40
CA ILE A 46 -5.91 21.99 -0.23
C ILE A 46 -6.98 21.08 0.35
N GLN A 47 -8.17 21.59 0.56
CA GLN A 47 -9.27 20.84 1.17
C GLN A 47 -10.02 20.01 0.10
N VAL A 48 -9.29 19.07 -0.50
CA VAL A 48 -9.83 18.09 -1.45
C VAL A 48 -9.46 16.70 -0.96
N ASP A 49 -10.44 15.82 -0.86
CA ASP A 49 -10.21 14.43 -0.45
C ASP A 49 -9.36 13.69 -1.49
N SER A 50 -8.48 12.80 -1.04
CA SER A 50 -7.60 12.01 -1.90
C SER A 50 -8.36 11.09 -2.87
N GLU A 51 -9.62 10.76 -2.57
CA GLU A 51 -10.47 9.89 -3.37
C GLU A 51 -11.49 10.67 -4.22
N ASP A 52 -11.57 12.01 -4.06
CA ASP A 52 -12.42 12.86 -4.93
C ASP A 52 -11.68 13.19 -6.22
N ILE A 53 -11.56 12.18 -7.11
CA ILE A 53 -10.85 12.31 -8.39
C ILE A 53 -11.39 13.46 -9.25
N PRO A 54 -12.72 13.69 -9.38
CA PRO A 54 -13.24 14.83 -10.15
C PRO A 54 -12.80 16.18 -9.62
N ALA A 55 -12.80 16.38 -8.29
CA ALA A 55 -12.35 17.63 -7.67
C ALA A 55 -10.84 17.83 -7.84
N LEU A 56 -10.04 16.76 -7.71
CA LEU A 56 -8.59 16.80 -7.95
C LEU A 56 -8.27 17.20 -9.39
N ILE A 57 -8.95 16.62 -10.38
CA ILE A 57 -8.78 16.98 -11.80
C ILE A 57 -9.11 18.48 -12.03
N LYS A 58 -10.23 18.95 -11.49
CA LYS A 58 -10.63 20.34 -11.60
C LYS A 58 -9.58 21.29 -10.98
N PHE A 59 -9.03 20.92 -9.83
CA PHE A 59 -7.97 21.70 -9.18
C PHE A 59 -6.71 21.74 -10.04
N VAL A 60 -6.25 20.59 -10.54
CA VAL A 60 -5.05 20.48 -11.40
C VAL A 60 -5.18 21.38 -12.64
N GLN A 61 -6.36 21.39 -13.27
CA GLN A 61 -6.62 22.23 -14.44
C GLN A 61 -6.65 23.72 -14.08
N SER A 62 -7.31 24.09 -12.98
CA SER A 62 -7.45 25.51 -12.58
C SER A 62 -6.12 26.14 -12.14
N GLU A 63 -5.27 25.36 -11.45
CA GLU A 63 -3.97 25.81 -10.97
C GLU A 63 -2.83 25.62 -11.97
N SER A 64 -3.08 24.94 -13.09
CA SER A 64 -2.05 24.59 -14.08
C SER A 64 -0.91 23.82 -13.41
N ILE A 65 -1.24 22.69 -12.75
CA ILE A 65 -0.27 21.80 -12.11
C ILE A 65 0.54 21.09 -13.20
N ASP A 66 1.87 21.09 -13.05
CA ASP A 66 2.78 20.48 -14.02
C ASP A 66 2.85 18.95 -13.85
N ILE A 67 2.80 18.45 -12.60
CA ILE A 67 2.82 17.03 -12.28
C ILE A 67 2.07 16.74 -10.99
N THR A 68 1.33 15.64 -10.97
CA THR A 68 0.69 15.08 -9.79
C THR A 68 1.38 13.80 -9.35
N ILE A 69 1.61 13.61 -8.05
CA ILE A 69 2.19 12.40 -7.46
C ILE A 69 1.18 11.81 -6.48
N VAL A 70 0.86 10.53 -6.64
CA VAL A 70 -0.12 9.84 -5.78
C VAL A 70 0.59 9.04 -4.70
N GLY A 71 0.31 9.34 -3.44
CA GLY A 71 0.88 8.64 -2.29
C GLY A 71 0.09 7.41 -1.85
N PRO A 72 -1.22 7.51 -1.55
CA PRO A 72 -2.00 6.40 -1.01
C PRO A 72 -2.50 5.43 -2.09
N GLU A 73 -2.78 4.20 -1.68
CA GLU A 73 -3.19 3.11 -2.55
C GLU A 73 -4.64 3.26 -3.06
N ALA A 74 -5.54 3.80 -2.22
CA ALA A 74 -6.97 3.86 -2.53
C ALA A 74 -7.29 4.60 -3.85
N PRO A 75 -6.85 5.85 -4.08
CA PRO A 75 -7.11 6.52 -5.36
C PRO A 75 -6.45 5.82 -6.55
N LEU A 76 -5.32 5.12 -6.36
CA LEU A 76 -4.67 4.33 -7.42
C LEU A 76 -5.56 3.16 -7.85
N VAL A 77 -6.08 2.40 -6.89
CA VAL A 77 -7.00 1.28 -7.15
C VAL A 77 -8.33 1.77 -7.76
N MET A 78 -8.79 2.95 -7.40
CA MET A 78 -9.95 3.60 -8.02
C MET A 78 -9.70 3.97 -9.49
N GLY A 79 -8.45 4.23 -9.89
CA GLY A 79 -8.05 4.52 -11.26
C GLY A 79 -7.75 5.99 -11.55
N ILE A 80 -7.31 6.74 -10.55
CA ILE A 80 -6.97 8.17 -10.70
C ILE A 80 -5.97 8.41 -11.84
N VAL A 81 -4.98 7.51 -12.01
CA VAL A 81 -3.96 7.66 -13.05
C VAL A 81 -4.58 7.58 -14.44
N ASP A 82 -5.46 6.62 -14.66
CA ASP A 82 -6.14 6.43 -15.94
C ASP A 82 -7.02 7.66 -16.25
N GLU A 83 -7.78 8.17 -15.26
CA GLU A 83 -8.65 9.34 -15.46
C GLU A 83 -7.87 10.64 -15.73
N PHE A 84 -6.70 10.81 -15.13
CA PHE A 84 -5.82 11.96 -15.39
C PHE A 84 -5.20 11.86 -16.78
N GLN A 85 -4.71 10.70 -17.17
CA GLN A 85 -4.13 10.45 -18.50
C GLN A 85 -5.14 10.66 -19.61
N ASP A 86 -6.38 10.22 -19.43
CA ASP A 86 -7.49 10.45 -20.38
C ASP A 86 -7.77 11.95 -20.61
N LYS A 87 -7.40 12.81 -19.65
CA LYS A 87 -7.50 14.28 -19.76
C LYS A 87 -6.20 14.95 -20.15
N GLY A 88 -5.16 14.18 -20.47
CA GLY A 88 -3.85 14.70 -20.84
C GLY A 88 -3.09 15.38 -19.67
N LEU A 89 -3.42 15.02 -18.41
CA LEU A 89 -2.78 15.56 -17.23
C LEU A 89 -1.62 14.66 -16.80
N SER A 90 -0.48 15.28 -16.47
CA SER A 90 0.72 14.54 -16.02
C SER A 90 0.52 14.03 -14.61
N ILE A 91 0.69 12.71 -14.43
CA ILE A 91 0.54 12.05 -13.14
C ILE A 91 1.56 10.91 -13.00
N PHE A 92 2.13 10.77 -11.80
CA PHE A 92 3.02 9.69 -11.43
C PHE A 92 2.31 8.72 -10.48
N GLY A 93 2.18 7.47 -10.91
CA GLY A 93 1.55 6.37 -10.20
C GLY A 93 1.24 5.23 -11.16
N PRO A 94 0.95 4.02 -10.65
CA PRO A 94 0.53 2.88 -11.47
C PRO A 94 -0.90 3.08 -12.00
N SER A 95 -1.17 2.53 -13.18
CA SER A 95 -2.54 2.46 -13.71
C SER A 95 -3.46 1.64 -12.79
N LYS A 96 -4.76 1.77 -12.94
CA LYS A 96 -5.76 0.98 -12.19
C LYS A 96 -5.47 -0.52 -12.24
N LEU A 97 -5.10 -1.04 -13.43
CA LEU A 97 -4.78 -2.45 -13.60
C LEU A 97 -3.50 -2.84 -12.85
N ALA A 98 -2.44 -2.03 -12.94
CA ALA A 98 -1.19 -2.29 -12.22
C ALA A 98 -1.37 -2.17 -10.70
N SER A 99 -2.24 -1.28 -10.23
CA SER A 99 -2.57 -1.10 -8.81
C SER A 99 -3.23 -2.31 -8.18
N GLN A 100 -3.74 -3.27 -8.98
CA GLN A 100 -4.26 -4.54 -8.47
C GLN A 100 -3.19 -5.39 -7.79
N LEU A 101 -1.90 -5.19 -8.09
CA LEU A 101 -0.81 -5.86 -7.38
C LEU A 101 -0.79 -5.54 -5.88
N GLU A 102 -1.28 -4.35 -5.49
CA GLU A 102 -1.49 -3.97 -4.08
C GLU A 102 -2.96 -4.12 -3.67
N GLY A 103 -3.89 -3.79 -4.55
CA GLY A 103 -5.32 -3.78 -4.30
C GLY A 103 -5.95 -5.15 -4.07
N SER A 104 -5.34 -6.24 -4.58
CA SER A 104 -5.80 -7.61 -4.39
C SER A 104 -4.61 -8.54 -4.15
N LYS A 105 -4.56 -9.14 -2.97
CA LYS A 105 -3.53 -10.12 -2.61
C LYS A 105 -3.63 -11.38 -3.46
N ALA A 106 -4.86 -11.83 -3.77
CA ALA A 106 -5.11 -12.96 -4.65
C ALA A 106 -4.58 -12.69 -6.08
N PHE A 107 -4.84 -11.51 -6.63
CA PHE A 107 -4.31 -11.10 -7.92
C PHE A 107 -2.77 -11.04 -7.91
N CYS A 108 -2.19 -10.44 -6.87
CA CYS A 108 -0.74 -10.35 -6.72
C CYS A 108 -0.10 -11.75 -6.67
N LYS A 109 -0.64 -12.65 -5.86
CA LYS A 109 -0.12 -14.03 -5.75
C LYS A 109 -0.21 -14.80 -7.06
N ASP A 110 -1.34 -14.70 -7.76
CA ASP A 110 -1.51 -15.30 -9.08
C ASP A 110 -0.51 -14.71 -10.10
N PHE A 111 -0.32 -13.38 -10.09
CA PHE A 111 0.66 -12.72 -10.93
C PHE A 111 2.09 -13.23 -10.66
N LEU A 112 2.49 -13.31 -9.39
CA LEU A 112 3.82 -13.81 -9.00
C LEU A 112 4.02 -15.26 -9.44
N ALA A 113 3.02 -16.13 -9.22
CA ALA A 113 3.05 -17.53 -9.62
C ALA A 113 3.16 -17.71 -11.14
N ARG A 114 2.35 -16.98 -11.92
CA ARG A 114 2.38 -17.04 -13.39
C ARG A 114 3.70 -16.57 -13.99
N ASN A 115 4.39 -15.66 -13.32
CA ASN A 115 5.66 -15.09 -13.78
C ASN A 115 6.87 -15.76 -13.12
N ASN A 116 6.70 -16.84 -12.35
CA ASN A 116 7.75 -17.55 -11.63
C ASN A 116 8.57 -16.64 -10.70
N ILE A 117 7.92 -15.62 -10.11
CA ILE A 117 8.53 -14.73 -9.11
C ILE A 117 8.41 -15.42 -7.75
N PRO A 118 9.52 -15.55 -6.98
CA PRO A 118 9.49 -16.21 -5.68
C PRO A 118 8.49 -15.55 -4.72
N THR A 119 7.65 -16.37 -4.09
CA THR A 119 6.69 -15.96 -3.07
C THR A 119 6.36 -17.14 -2.17
N ALA A 120 5.83 -16.87 -0.97
CA ALA A 120 5.28 -17.90 -0.08
C ALA A 120 4.22 -18.75 -0.81
N PHE A 121 4.12 -20.05 -0.52
CA PHE A 121 2.99 -20.82 -1.01
C PHE A 121 1.68 -20.18 -0.54
N TYR A 122 0.63 -20.31 -1.32
CA TYR A 122 -0.67 -19.70 -1.01
C TYR A 122 -1.83 -20.50 -1.59
N GLU A 123 -3.01 -20.26 -1.07
CA GLU A 123 -4.29 -20.67 -1.66
C GLU A 123 -5.36 -19.63 -1.32
N VAL A 124 -6.34 -19.49 -2.19
CA VAL A 124 -7.42 -18.49 -2.07
C VAL A 124 -8.74 -19.20 -1.80
N PHE A 125 -9.50 -18.69 -0.80
CA PHE A 125 -10.76 -19.29 -0.39
C PHE A 125 -11.85 -18.24 -0.28
N THR A 126 -13.06 -18.64 -0.68
CA THR A 126 -14.32 -17.90 -0.50
C THR A 126 -15.27 -18.60 0.47
N GLU A 127 -14.90 -19.79 0.95
CA GLU A 127 -15.69 -20.62 1.84
C GLU A 127 -14.86 -21.05 3.06
N THR A 128 -15.48 -21.00 4.22
CA THR A 128 -14.85 -21.23 5.52
C THR A 128 -14.33 -22.67 5.69
N LEU A 129 -15.14 -23.68 5.34
CA LEU A 129 -14.77 -25.07 5.56
C LEU A 129 -13.54 -25.50 4.73
N PRO A 130 -13.47 -25.25 3.40
CA PRO A 130 -12.27 -25.55 2.62
C PRO A 130 -11.02 -24.84 3.13
N ALA A 131 -11.15 -23.60 3.59
CA ALA A 131 -10.06 -22.82 4.16
C ALA A 131 -9.49 -23.46 5.42
N ILE A 132 -10.36 -23.90 6.34
CA ILE A 132 -9.96 -24.59 7.58
C ILE A 132 -9.27 -25.93 7.28
N GLU A 133 -9.80 -26.72 6.34
CA GLU A 133 -9.19 -28.00 5.95
C GLU A 133 -7.80 -27.79 5.33
N TYR A 134 -7.61 -26.71 4.55
CA TYR A 134 -6.31 -26.35 4.01
C TYR A 134 -5.31 -26.04 5.13
N VAL A 135 -5.70 -25.26 6.15
CA VAL A 135 -4.86 -24.98 7.32
C VAL A 135 -4.45 -26.27 8.03
N LYS A 136 -5.39 -27.18 8.27
CA LYS A 136 -5.10 -28.50 8.89
C LYS A 136 -4.06 -29.29 8.09
N LYS A 137 -4.16 -29.23 6.76
CA LYS A 137 -3.24 -29.95 5.85
C LYS A 137 -1.84 -29.33 5.82
N LYS A 138 -1.76 -27.97 5.82
CA LYS A 138 -0.48 -27.26 5.70
C LYS A 138 0.27 -27.14 7.01
N GLY A 139 -0.45 -27.11 8.13
CA GLY A 139 0.13 -26.94 9.47
C GLY A 139 0.29 -25.47 9.87
N LEU A 140 0.92 -25.27 11.02
CA LEU A 140 1.05 -23.96 11.69
C LEU A 140 2.53 -23.69 12.02
N PRO A 141 2.96 -22.43 12.15
CA PRO A 141 2.18 -21.21 11.95
C PRO A 141 1.81 -20.98 10.48
N ILE A 142 0.72 -20.24 10.27
CA ILE A 142 0.22 -19.89 8.93
C ILE A 142 -0.31 -18.45 8.92
N VAL A 143 -0.31 -17.80 7.75
CA VAL A 143 -0.77 -16.42 7.61
C VAL A 143 -2.11 -16.40 6.88
N ILE A 144 -3.09 -15.69 7.44
CA ILE A 144 -4.43 -15.52 6.88
C ILE A 144 -4.64 -14.03 6.59
N LYS A 145 -4.98 -13.71 5.35
CA LYS A 145 -5.12 -12.32 4.89
C LYS A 145 -6.48 -12.12 4.22
N ALA A 146 -7.17 -11.04 4.58
CA ALA A 146 -8.27 -10.53 3.77
C ALA A 146 -7.72 -10.02 2.42
N ASP A 147 -8.41 -10.27 1.31
CA ASP A 147 -7.88 -10.03 -0.03
C ASP A 147 -7.69 -8.56 -0.37
N GLY A 148 -8.65 -7.70 -0.06
CA GLY A 148 -8.61 -6.28 -0.43
C GLY A 148 -7.77 -5.38 0.49
N LEU A 149 -7.86 -4.07 0.27
CA LEU A 149 -7.25 -3.06 1.13
C LEU A 149 -7.92 -3.09 2.52
N ALA A 150 -7.16 -3.41 3.54
CA ALA A 150 -7.62 -3.53 4.92
C ALA A 150 -6.78 -2.71 5.91
N ALA A 151 -6.06 -1.70 5.42
CA ALA A 151 -5.20 -0.79 6.19
C ALA A 151 -4.26 -1.53 7.19
N GLY A 152 -3.67 -2.65 6.73
CA GLY A 152 -2.78 -3.49 7.55
C GLY A 152 -3.46 -4.34 8.63
N LYS A 153 -4.78 -4.20 8.83
CA LYS A 153 -5.54 -4.92 9.88
C LYS A 153 -6.09 -6.27 9.41
N GLY A 154 -6.04 -6.55 8.12
CA GLY A 154 -6.54 -7.79 7.52
C GLY A 154 -5.50 -8.92 7.45
N VAL A 155 -4.44 -8.89 8.24
CA VAL A 155 -3.39 -9.93 8.27
C VAL A 155 -3.29 -10.52 9.66
N ILE A 156 -3.44 -11.83 9.76
CA ILE A 156 -3.37 -12.58 11.02
C ILE A 156 -2.39 -13.74 10.88
N ILE A 157 -1.40 -13.79 11.77
CA ILE A 157 -0.49 -14.92 11.92
C ILE A 157 -1.11 -15.85 12.95
N ALA A 158 -1.56 -17.03 12.53
CA ALA A 158 -2.18 -18.02 13.39
C ALA A 158 -1.15 -19.07 13.82
N ASN A 159 -0.95 -19.22 15.12
CA ASN A 159 -0.08 -20.24 15.72
C ASN A 159 -0.85 -21.47 16.17
N THR A 160 -2.17 -21.37 16.30
CA THR A 160 -3.07 -22.46 16.67
C THR A 160 -4.21 -22.61 15.68
N LEU A 161 -4.78 -23.80 15.58
CA LEU A 161 -5.94 -24.04 14.72
C LEU A 161 -7.17 -23.24 15.16
N SER A 162 -7.31 -22.97 16.46
CA SER A 162 -8.38 -22.13 17.00
C SER A 162 -8.26 -20.68 16.50
N GLU A 163 -7.05 -20.11 16.55
CA GLU A 163 -6.79 -18.76 16.02
C GLU A 163 -7.07 -18.70 14.51
N ALA A 164 -6.60 -19.69 13.75
CA ALA A 164 -6.84 -19.74 12.32
C ALA A 164 -8.33 -19.85 11.98
N THR A 165 -9.06 -20.73 12.68
CA THR A 165 -10.50 -20.89 12.47
C THR A 165 -11.27 -19.60 12.81
N HIS A 166 -10.90 -18.94 13.91
CA HIS A 166 -11.52 -17.66 14.28
C HIS A 166 -11.27 -16.58 13.23
N ALA A 167 -10.02 -16.45 12.77
CA ALA A 167 -9.66 -15.47 11.74
C ALA A 167 -10.41 -15.71 10.41
N ILE A 168 -10.50 -16.96 9.96
CA ILE A 168 -11.21 -17.31 8.73
C ILE A 168 -12.71 -16.99 8.85
N ASN A 169 -13.35 -17.38 9.97
CA ASN A 169 -14.77 -17.07 10.21
C ASN A 169 -15.02 -15.56 10.27
N ASP A 170 -14.19 -14.82 10.99
CA ASP A 170 -14.30 -13.36 11.12
C ASP A 170 -14.21 -12.65 9.75
N MET A 171 -13.34 -13.14 8.87
CA MET A 171 -13.13 -12.54 7.55
C MET A 171 -14.24 -12.92 6.57
N LEU A 172 -14.55 -14.21 6.42
CA LEU A 172 -15.49 -14.71 5.41
C LEU A 172 -16.95 -14.58 5.84
N ASP A 173 -17.29 -15.00 7.07
CA ASP A 173 -18.67 -15.04 7.55
C ASP A 173 -19.05 -13.77 8.33
N GLY A 174 -18.08 -13.19 9.06
CA GLY A 174 -18.30 -12.02 9.91
C GLY A 174 -18.34 -10.68 9.17
N ASN A 175 -18.05 -10.66 7.88
CA ASN A 175 -17.99 -9.47 7.02
C ASN A 175 -17.20 -8.28 7.64
N ARG A 176 -16.21 -8.59 8.46
CA ARG A 176 -15.44 -7.59 9.23
C ARG A 176 -14.70 -6.57 8.34
N PHE A 177 -14.39 -6.96 7.11
CA PHE A 177 -13.65 -6.15 6.15
C PHE A 177 -14.47 -5.80 4.89
N GLY A 178 -15.81 -5.94 4.94
CA GLY A 178 -16.68 -5.68 3.79
C GLY A 178 -16.27 -6.51 2.57
N GLU A 179 -16.24 -5.90 1.39
CA GLU A 179 -15.84 -6.59 0.15
C GLU A 179 -14.42 -7.18 0.22
N ALA A 180 -13.49 -6.54 0.94
CA ALA A 180 -12.13 -7.04 1.13
C ALA A 180 -12.10 -8.39 1.87
N GLY A 181 -13.10 -8.68 2.68
CA GLY A 181 -13.26 -9.94 3.41
C GLY A 181 -13.98 -11.04 2.62
N SER A 182 -14.50 -10.75 1.43
CA SER A 182 -15.21 -11.76 0.61
C SER A 182 -14.33 -12.93 0.15
N ARG A 183 -13.01 -12.77 0.22
CA ARG A 183 -11.99 -13.78 -0.03
C ARG A 183 -10.89 -13.70 1.01
N VAL A 184 -10.32 -14.84 1.35
CA VAL A 184 -9.10 -14.92 2.16
C VAL A 184 -7.98 -15.56 1.37
N VAL A 185 -6.78 -15.06 1.55
CA VAL A 185 -5.54 -15.66 1.06
C VAL A 185 -4.82 -16.28 2.26
N ILE A 186 -4.58 -17.58 2.19
CA ILE A 186 -3.86 -18.33 3.22
C ILE A 186 -2.47 -18.63 2.70
N GLU A 187 -1.45 -18.18 3.44
CA GLU A 187 -0.06 -18.19 2.99
C GLU A 187 0.87 -18.85 4.00
N GLU A 188 1.99 -19.34 3.51
CA GLU A 188 3.12 -19.75 4.33
C GLU A 188 3.59 -18.62 5.26
N PHE A 189 3.90 -18.98 6.50
CA PHE A 189 4.61 -18.08 7.40
C PHE A 189 6.11 -18.13 7.09
N LEU A 190 6.62 -17.13 6.40
CA LEU A 190 8.04 -16.99 6.11
C LEU A 190 8.80 -16.52 7.35
N ARG A 191 9.96 -17.10 7.59
CA ARG A 191 10.88 -16.71 8.67
C ARG A 191 12.05 -15.95 8.08
N GLY A 192 12.46 -14.88 8.72
CA GLY A 192 13.58 -14.03 8.30
C GLY A 192 13.40 -12.58 8.73
N GLU A 193 14.38 -11.77 8.45
CA GLU A 193 14.28 -10.33 8.62
C GLU A 193 13.62 -9.71 7.39
N GLU A 194 12.65 -8.82 7.63
CA GLU A 194 11.97 -8.08 6.57
C GLU A 194 12.81 -6.90 6.12
N ALA A 195 12.88 -6.65 4.82
CA ALA A 195 13.47 -5.44 4.26
C ALA A 195 12.65 -4.94 3.08
N SER A 196 12.60 -3.63 2.91
CA SER A 196 11.97 -2.98 1.77
C SER A 196 13.02 -2.66 0.71
N PHE A 197 12.78 -3.14 -0.51
CA PHE A 197 13.54 -2.79 -1.71
C PHE A 197 12.62 -2.06 -2.68
N ILE A 198 12.72 -0.73 -2.69
CA ILE A 198 11.81 0.16 -3.43
C ILE A 198 12.51 0.66 -4.69
N VAL A 199 11.79 0.68 -5.80
CA VAL A 199 12.28 1.18 -7.09
C VAL A 199 11.30 2.17 -7.69
N MET A 200 11.80 3.18 -8.41
CA MET A 200 10.99 3.99 -9.31
C MET A 200 11.09 3.42 -10.72
N VAL A 201 9.96 3.34 -11.40
CA VAL A 201 9.86 2.73 -12.74
C VAL A 201 9.05 3.64 -13.66
N ASP A 202 9.55 3.84 -14.90
CA ASP A 202 8.84 4.59 -15.95
C ASP A 202 8.38 3.70 -17.12
N GLY A 203 8.47 2.37 -16.93
CA GLY A 203 8.14 1.37 -17.95
C GLY A 203 9.38 0.85 -18.71
N ASN A 204 10.45 1.63 -18.83
CA ASN A 204 11.68 1.26 -19.51
C ASN A 204 12.89 1.24 -18.58
N ASN A 205 12.92 2.15 -17.62
CA ASN A 205 14.02 2.33 -16.69
C ASN A 205 13.61 1.96 -15.26
N ILE A 206 14.57 1.48 -14.48
CA ILE A 206 14.40 1.15 -13.07
C ILE A 206 15.48 1.90 -12.29
N LEU A 207 15.05 2.71 -11.33
CA LEU A 207 15.93 3.43 -10.41
C LEU A 207 15.73 2.88 -8.99
N PRO A 208 16.69 2.07 -8.48
CA PRO A 208 16.64 1.61 -7.09
C PRO A 208 16.82 2.76 -6.12
N MET A 209 16.00 2.76 -5.07
CA MET A 209 16.16 3.64 -3.91
C MET A 209 17.04 2.96 -2.86
N ALA A 210 17.47 3.70 -1.85
CA ALA A 210 18.13 3.11 -0.70
C ALA A 210 17.20 2.09 -0.04
N THR A 211 17.75 0.94 0.36
CA THR A 211 17.00 -0.09 1.09
C THR A 211 16.53 0.44 2.44
N SER A 212 15.44 -0.08 2.95
CA SER A 212 14.92 0.29 4.26
C SER A 212 14.38 -0.92 5.02
N GLN A 213 14.24 -0.75 6.31
CA GLN A 213 13.65 -1.75 7.19
C GLN A 213 12.75 -1.04 8.19
N ASP A 214 11.48 -1.39 8.22
CA ASP A 214 10.50 -0.90 9.18
C ASP A 214 10.14 -2.00 10.19
N HIS A 215 9.78 -1.57 11.40
CA HIS A 215 9.43 -2.47 12.49
C HIS A 215 7.95 -2.29 12.82
N LYS A 216 7.16 -3.33 12.54
CA LYS A 216 5.69 -3.29 12.65
C LYS A 216 5.15 -3.82 13.96
N ALA A 217 5.87 -4.75 14.60
CA ALA A 217 5.45 -5.32 15.87
C ALA A 217 5.55 -4.29 17.00
N ARG A 218 4.49 -4.21 17.83
CA ARG A 218 4.38 -3.20 18.89
C ARG A 218 5.41 -3.37 20.02
N ASP A 219 5.70 -4.62 20.36
CA ASP A 219 6.43 -4.94 21.57
C ASP A 219 7.90 -5.34 21.27
N ASN A 220 8.78 -5.22 22.24
CA ASN A 220 10.19 -5.59 22.10
C ASN A 220 10.39 -7.05 21.68
N GLY A 221 11.41 -7.27 20.82
CA GLY A 221 11.75 -8.62 20.33
C GLY A 221 10.81 -9.08 19.22
N ASP A 222 10.27 -8.15 18.44
CA ASP A 222 9.37 -8.37 17.30
C ASP A 222 8.12 -9.16 17.71
N LYS A 223 7.48 -8.71 18.79
CA LYS A 223 6.31 -9.37 19.40
C LYS A 223 5.10 -8.44 19.46
N GLY A 224 3.94 -9.07 19.71
CA GLY A 224 2.68 -8.35 19.84
C GLY A 224 2.02 -8.08 18.48
N PRO A 225 0.91 -7.31 18.46
CA PRO A 225 0.19 -7.01 17.24
C PRO A 225 0.98 -6.09 16.32
N ASN A 226 0.78 -6.25 15.01
CA ASN A 226 1.32 -5.33 14.02
C ASN A 226 0.66 -3.95 14.13
N THR A 227 1.47 -2.93 13.89
CA THR A 227 1.07 -1.50 13.85
C THR A 227 1.31 -0.93 12.45
N GLY A 228 1.07 0.34 12.26
CA GLY A 228 1.46 1.08 11.05
C GLY A 228 2.97 1.35 10.94
N GLY A 229 3.74 0.97 11.96
CA GLY A 229 5.19 1.16 12.08
C GLY A 229 5.57 1.77 13.41
N MET A 230 6.54 1.14 14.10
CA MET A 230 7.10 1.61 15.38
C MET A 230 8.40 2.40 15.17
N GLY A 231 9.02 2.25 14.02
CA GLY A 231 10.25 2.92 13.63
C GLY A 231 10.78 2.31 12.33
N ALA A 232 11.68 3.03 11.69
CA ALA A 232 12.33 2.57 10.47
C ALA A 232 13.75 3.15 10.37
N TYR A 233 14.60 2.50 9.61
CA TYR A 233 15.90 3.03 9.23
C TYR A 233 16.23 2.70 7.77
N SER A 234 17.11 3.52 7.19
CA SER A 234 17.62 3.38 5.82
C SER A 234 19.07 3.88 5.79
N PRO A 235 20.01 3.21 5.10
CA PRO A 235 19.83 1.91 4.43
C PRO A 235 19.64 0.75 5.42
N ALA A 236 19.07 -0.38 4.93
CA ALA A 236 18.88 -1.58 5.75
C ALA A 236 20.17 -2.40 5.80
N PRO A 237 20.76 -2.66 7.00
CA PRO A 237 22.01 -3.44 7.10
C PRO A 237 21.85 -4.91 6.65
N VAL A 238 20.63 -5.44 6.68
CA VAL A 238 20.32 -6.82 6.26
C VAL A 238 20.43 -7.01 4.74
N VAL A 239 20.40 -5.92 3.97
CA VAL A 239 20.55 -5.94 2.51
C VAL A 239 21.94 -5.43 2.15
N SER A 240 22.79 -6.31 1.62
CA SER A 240 24.17 -6.02 1.21
C SER A 240 24.28 -5.80 -0.31
#